data_facfec716b263c5bfa70e338ee69584b
#
_entry.id   facfec716b263c5bfa70e338ee69584b
#
_cell.length_a   1.000
_cell.length_b   1.000
_cell.length_c   1.000
_cell.angle_alpha   90.00
_cell.angle_beta   90.00
_cell.angle_gamma   90.00
#
_symmetry.space_group_name_H-M   'P 1'
#
loop_
_entity.id
_entity.type
_entity.pdbx_description
1 polymer ?
#
loop_
_entity_poly.entity_id
_entity_poly.type
_entity_poly.pdbx_seq_one_letter_code
_entity_poly.pdbx_strand_id
1 'polypeptide(L)'
;MKYISTRSGAPDLAFDDVLLAGLARDGGLYVPESWPQFFDYDVRDLRGLSYQELAIRIMLPFLGGTIPEDDFAEMVNDAYAQFDHPAIAPMKQLDDDMWIAELFHGPTLAFKDYPLQVVGRLFDYVLRKRGERVTIIGATSGDTGSA
;
A
#
# COMPACT_ATOMS: atom_id res chain seq x y z
N MET A 1 -14.99 1.65 -4.94
CA MET A 1 -14.51 0.29 -5.28
C MET A 1 -15.01 -0.68 -4.22
N LYS A 2 -15.41 -1.89 -4.60
CA LYS A 2 -15.74 -2.98 -3.70
C LYS A 2 -14.64 -4.02 -3.69
N TYR A 3 -14.56 -4.75 -2.61
CA TYR A 3 -13.64 -5.87 -2.44
C TYR A 3 -14.42 -7.14 -2.18
N ILE A 4 -14.10 -8.19 -2.89
CA ILE A 4 -14.76 -9.50 -2.85
C ILE A 4 -13.81 -10.55 -2.28
N SER A 5 -14.36 -11.57 -1.60
CA SER A 5 -13.55 -12.70 -1.14
C SER A 5 -13.16 -13.62 -2.30
N THR A 6 -11.91 -14.08 -2.31
CA THR A 6 -11.42 -15.09 -3.27
C THR A 6 -12.15 -16.42 -3.17
N ARG A 7 -12.93 -16.64 -2.09
CA ARG A 7 -13.75 -17.85 -1.89
C ARG A 7 -15.24 -17.60 -2.04
N SER A 8 -15.64 -16.36 -2.32
CA SER A 8 -17.03 -15.96 -2.58
C SER A 8 -18.03 -16.27 -1.44
N GLY A 9 -17.56 -16.61 -0.25
CA GLY A 9 -18.39 -16.94 0.92
C GLY A 9 -18.50 -15.84 1.97
N ALA A 10 -17.81 -14.72 1.77
CA ALA A 10 -17.84 -13.56 2.65
C ALA A 10 -18.54 -12.36 1.98
N PRO A 11 -19.10 -11.40 2.74
CA PRO A 11 -19.73 -10.22 2.18
C PRO A 11 -18.70 -9.31 1.49
N ASP A 12 -19.16 -8.57 0.47
CA ASP A 12 -18.37 -7.52 -0.16
C ASP A 12 -18.14 -6.38 0.82
N LEU A 13 -16.93 -5.84 0.82
CA LEU A 13 -16.51 -4.76 1.73
C LEU A 13 -15.99 -3.55 0.97
N ALA A 14 -16.04 -2.38 1.61
CA ALA A 14 -15.31 -1.20 1.20
C ALA A 14 -13.85 -1.29 1.68
N PHE A 15 -12.97 -0.43 1.15
CA PHE A 15 -11.54 -0.47 1.45
C PHE A 15 -11.22 -0.38 2.95
N ASP A 16 -11.85 0.54 3.65
CA ASP A 16 -11.64 0.77 5.08
C ASP A 16 -12.10 -0.41 5.95
N ASP A 17 -13.14 -1.14 5.53
CA ASP A 17 -13.56 -2.38 6.19
C ASP A 17 -12.58 -3.53 5.91
N VAL A 18 -12.10 -3.65 4.66
CA VAL A 18 -11.09 -4.66 4.30
C VAL A 18 -9.79 -4.45 5.04
N LEU A 19 -9.34 -3.20 5.16
CA LEU A 19 -8.13 -2.86 5.89
C LEU A 19 -8.18 -3.39 7.33
N LEU A 20 -9.30 -3.22 8.01
CA LEU A 20 -9.47 -3.67 9.40
C LEU A 20 -9.79 -5.17 9.51
N ALA A 21 -10.43 -5.76 8.50
CA ALA A 21 -10.77 -7.18 8.51
C ALA A 21 -9.56 -8.09 8.31
N GLY A 22 -8.59 -7.67 7.50
CA GLY A 22 -7.44 -8.47 7.09
C GLY A 22 -7.86 -9.66 6.21
N LEU A 23 -8.24 -10.78 6.81
CA LEU A 23 -8.74 -11.96 6.10
C LEU A 23 -10.26 -11.97 6.00
N ALA A 24 -10.78 -12.58 4.93
CA ALA A 24 -12.21 -12.81 4.79
C ALA A 24 -12.68 -13.92 5.75
N ARG A 25 -13.94 -13.83 6.23
CA ARG A 25 -14.52 -14.76 7.21
C ARG A 25 -14.62 -16.21 6.71
N ASP A 26 -14.59 -16.40 5.40
CA ASP A 26 -14.58 -17.71 4.74
C ASP A 26 -13.16 -18.28 4.57
N GLY A 27 -12.14 -17.61 5.12
CA GLY A 27 -10.74 -17.97 5.01
C GLY A 27 -10.10 -17.58 3.67
N GLY A 28 -10.80 -16.80 2.84
CA GLY A 28 -10.27 -16.18 1.63
C GLY A 28 -9.51 -14.91 1.89
N LEU A 29 -8.98 -14.31 0.82
CA LEU A 29 -8.43 -12.96 0.79
C LEU A 29 -9.45 -12.03 0.14
N TYR A 30 -9.41 -10.75 0.52
CA TYR A 30 -10.14 -9.72 -0.20
C TYR A 30 -9.32 -9.21 -1.37
N VAL A 31 -9.94 -9.16 -2.56
CA VAL A 31 -9.39 -8.59 -3.77
C VAL A 31 -10.36 -7.57 -4.36
N PRO A 32 -9.90 -6.57 -5.11
CA PRO A 32 -10.81 -5.66 -5.80
C PRO A 32 -11.76 -6.43 -6.73
N GLU A 33 -13.03 -6.06 -6.73
CA GLU A 33 -14.04 -6.60 -7.67
C GLU A 33 -13.64 -6.31 -9.14
N SER A 34 -13.02 -5.17 -9.36
CA SER A 34 -12.46 -4.77 -10.65
C SER A 34 -11.09 -4.11 -10.47
N TRP A 35 -10.14 -4.46 -11.33
CA TRP A 35 -8.81 -3.89 -11.30
C TRP A 35 -8.76 -2.55 -12.02
N PRO A 36 -8.17 -1.50 -11.42
CA PRO A 36 -7.88 -0.26 -12.13
C PRO A 36 -7.06 -0.54 -13.39
N GLN A 37 -7.42 0.08 -14.49
CA GLN A 37 -6.73 -0.08 -15.76
C GLN A 37 -5.84 1.14 -16.02
N PHE A 38 -4.59 0.89 -16.36
CA PHE A 38 -3.65 1.91 -16.83
C PHE A 38 -3.31 1.59 -18.29
N PHE A 39 -3.70 2.47 -19.18
CA PHE A 39 -3.40 2.33 -20.62
C PHE A 39 -2.02 2.91 -20.93
N ASP A 40 -1.50 2.66 -22.13
CA ASP A 40 -0.16 3.11 -22.54
C ASP A 40 0.05 4.64 -22.40
N TYR A 41 -0.99 5.44 -22.62
CA TYR A 41 -0.91 6.90 -22.44
C TYR A 41 -0.85 7.27 -20.95
N ASP A 42 -1.57 6.56 -20.07
CA ASP A 42 -1.51 6.78 -18.63
C ASP A 42 -0.10 6.49 -18.10
N VAL A 43 0.52 5.39 -18.58
CA VAL A 43 1.89 5.02 -18.20
C VAL A 43 2.91 6.06 -18.67
N ARG A 44 2.69 6.70 -19.84
CA ARG A 44 3.56 7.78 -20.32
C ARG A 44 3.46 9.03 -19.45
N ASP A 45 2.27 9.34 -18.94
CA ASP A 45 2.01 10.48 -18.07
C ASP A 45 2.61 10.31 -16.66
N LEU A 46 3.03 9.08 -16.30
CA LEU A 46 3.74 8.79 -15.06
C LEU A 46 5.23 9.19 -15.11
N ARG A 47 5.76 9.54 -16.27
CA ARG A 47 7.17 9.92 -16.42
C ARG A 47 7.48 11.21 -15.68
N GLY A 48 8.58 11.19 -14.93
CA GLY A 48 9.07 12.37 -14.22
C GLY A 48 8.39 12.64 -12.88
N LEU A 49 7.40 11.82 -12.50
CA LEU A 49 6.84 11.86 -11.16
C LEU A 49 7.86 11.36 -10.13
N SER A 50 7.84 11.94 -8.95
CA SER A 50 8.53 11.38 -7.78
C SER A 50 7.91 10.02 -7.41
N TYR A 51 8.63 9.25 -6.58
CA TYR A 51 8.10 7.98 -6.07
C TYR A 51 6.77 8.17 -5.32
N GLN A 52 6.66 9.22 -4.52
CA GLN A 52 5.45 9.54 -3.76
C GLN A 52 4.27 9.88 -4.66
N GLU A 53 4.48 10.75 -5.65
CA GLU A 53 3.43 11.09 -6.64
C GLU A 53 2.98 9.86 -7.42
N LEU A 54 3.93 9.01 -7.83
CA LEU A 54 3.63 7.74 -8.49
C LEU A 54 2.84 6.80 -7.58
N ALA A 55 3.24 6.66 -6.32
CA ALA A 55 2.56 5.82 -5.33
C ALA A 55 1.12 6.28 -5.11
N ILE A 56 0.90 7.60 -4.95
CA ILE A 56 -0.44 8.18 -4.82
C ILE A 56 -1.28 7.85 -6.05
N ARG A 57 -0.77 8.13 -7.24
CA ARG A 57 -1.49 7.92 -8.50
C ARG A 57 -1.91 6.47 -8.72
N ILE A 58 -1.04 5.52 -8.36
CA ILE A 58 -1.32 4.08 -8.55
C ILE A 58 -2.23 3.54 -7.44
N MET A 59 -2.04 3.95 -6.19
CA MET A 59 -2.78 3.37 -5.06
C MET A 59 -4.15 4.01 -4.83
N LEU A 60 -4.33 5.30 -5.13
CA LEU A 60 -5.58 6.04 -4.87
C LEU A 60 -6.85 5.35 -5.42
N PRO A 61 -6.87 4.79 -6.64
CA PRO A 61 -8.05 4.09 -7.15
C PRO A 61 -8.51 2.92 -6.27
N PHE A 62 -7.57 2.25 -5.60
CA PHE A 62 -7.88 1.11 -4.73
C PHE A 62 -8.57 1.53 -3.43
N LEU A 63 -8.45 2.77 -3.01
CA LEU A 63 -9.14 3.28 -1.81
C LEU A 63 -10.65 3.48 -2.04
N GLY A 64 -11.08 3.49 -3.30
CA GLY A 64 -12.50 3.56 -3.65
C GLY A 64 -13.24 4.80 -3.15
N GLY A 65 -12.51 5.88 -2.85
CA GLY A 65 -13.08 7.12 -2.32
C GLY A 65 -13.40 7.11 -0.82
N THR A 66 -12.97 6.07 -0.07
CA THR A 66 -13.17 6.00 1.39
C THR A 66 -12.25 6.95 2.16
N ILE A 67 -11.12 7.31 1.56
CA ILE A 67 -10.14 8.26 2.06
C ILE A 67 -9.98 9.38 1.02
N PRO A 68 -10.08 10.67 1.39
CA PRO A 68 -9.80 11.78 0.50
C PRO A 68 -8.37 11.74 -0.05
N GLU A 69 -8.19 12.24 -1.27
CA GLU A 69 -6.87 12.24 -1.94
C GLU A 69 -5.82 13.01 -1.14
N ASP A 70 -6.17 14.19 -0.63
CA ASP A 70 -5.25 15.03 0.14
C ASP A 70 -4.76 14.32 1.41
N ASP A 71 -5.68 13.67 2.16
CA ASP A 71 -5.34 12.91 3.36
C ASP A 71 -4.43 11.72 3.03
N PHE A 72 -4.71 11.02 1.91
CA PHE A 72 -3.89 9.91 1.45
C PHE A 72 -2.51 10.37 0.98
N ALA A 73 -2.44 11.51 0.29
CA ALA A 73 -1.18 12.09 -0.16
C ALA A 73 -0.28 12.47 1.02
N GLU A 74 -0.85 13.05 2.08
CA GLU A 74 -0.13 13.34 3.33
C GLU A 74 0.47 12.06 3.92
N MET A 75 -0.34 10.99 4.05
CA MET A 75 0.13 9.70 4.58
C MET A 75 1.28 9.10 3.77
N VAL A 76 1.19 9.15 2.44
CA VAL A 76 2.21 8.61 1.53
C VAL A 76 3.50 9.43 1.63
N ASN A 77 3.39 10.76 1.64
CA ASN A 77 4.54 11.64 1.79
C ASN A 77 5.25 11.42 3.13
N ASP A 78 4.51 11.33 4.22
CA ASP A 78 5.05 11.07 5.55
C ASP A 78 5.69 9.67 5.66
N ALA A 79 5.09 8.67 5.01
CA ALA A 79 5.62 7.31 5.00
C ALA A 79 7.00 7.26 4.34
N TYR A 80 7.11 7.83 3.14
CA TYR A 80 8.34 7.74 2.34
C TYR A 80 9.37 8.83 2.65
N ALA A 81 9.03 9.85 3.42
CA ALA A 81 10.01 10.82 3.94
C ALA A 81 11.05 10.20 4.89
N GLN A 82 10.80 8.99 5.40
CA GLN A 82 11.70 8.29 6.30
C GLN A 82 12.73 7.41 5.58
N PHE A 83 12.70 7.38 4.24
CA PHE A 83 13.62 6.56 3.45
C PHE A 83 14.91 7.33 3.14
N ASP A 84 16.04 6.65 3.23
CA ASP A 84 17.37 7.27 3.09
C ASP A 84 17.79 7.56 1.63
N HIS A 85 17.06 7.03 0.64
CA HIS A 85 17.38 7.23 -0.76
C HIS A 85 16.33 8.13 -1.45
N PRO A 86 16.73 9.17 -2.20
CA PRO A 86 15.77 10.10 -2.83
C PRO A 86 14.84 9.46 -3.86
N ALA A 87 15.24 8.36 -4.50
CA ALA A 87 14.40 7.58 -5.39
C ALA A 87 13.55 6.53 -4.65
N ILE A 88 13.62 6.43 -3.33
CA ILE A 88 12.93 5.48 -2.45
C ILE A 88 13.24 4.01 -2.85
N ALA A 89 12.93 3.59 -4.06
CA ALA A 89 13.19 2.26 -4.62
C ALA A 89 14.04 2.39 -5.90
N PRO A 90 15.35 2.68 -5.78
CA PRO A 90 16.19 2.84 -6.95
C PRO A 90 16.35 1.52 -7.72
N MET A 91 16.47 1.65 -9.04
CA MET A 91 16.70 0.54 -9.95
C MET A 91 18.17 0.53 -10.39
N LYS A 92 18.86 -0.58 -10.15
CA LYS A 92 20.23 -0.79 -10.60
C LYS A 92 20.28 -1.73 -11.77
N GLN A 93 20.75 -1.25 -12.91
CA GLN A 93 20.96 -2.09 -14.08
C GLN A 93 22.19 -2.97 -13.89
N LEU A 94 22.03 -4.26 -14.14
CA LEU A 94 23.11 -5.26 -14.07
C LEU A 94 23.60 -5.65 -15.46
N ASP A 95 22.68 -5.71 -16.44
CA ASP A 95 22.95 -6.10 -17.81
C ASP A 95 21.91 -5.42 -18.72
N ASP A 96 21.99 -5.60 -20.02
CA ASP A 96 21.12 -4.95 -21.01
C ASP A 96 19.63 -5.08 -20.68
N ASP A 97 19.20 -6.26 -20.20
CA ASP A 97 17.81 -6.59 -19.89
C ASP A 97 17.56 -6.94 -18.42
N MET A 98 18.55 -6.80 -17.54
CA MET A 98 18.44 -7.19 -16.15
C MET A 98 18.60 -6.00 -15.20
N TRP A 99 17.60 -5.84 -14.31
CA TRP A 99 17.57 -4.79 -13.30
C TRP A 99 17.28 -5.34 -11.92
N ILE A 100 17.89 -4.75 -10.91
CA ILE A 100 17.57 -5.00 -9.50
C ILE A 100 16.83 -3.79 -8.94
N ALA A 101 15.67 -4.01 -8.33
CA ALA A 101 15.01 -3.03 -7.48
C ALA A 101 15.60 -3.15 -6.06
N GLU A 102 16.22 -2.09 -5.58
CA GLU A 102 16.79 -2.05 -4.23
C GLU A 102 15.70 -1.71 -3.23
N LEU A 103 15.28 -2.67 -2.41
CA LEU A 103 14.18 -2.53 -1.45
C LEU A 103 14.68 -2.55 0.00
N PHE A 104 15.80 -1.86 0.29
CA PHE A 104 16.42 -1.82 1.61
C PHE A 104 16.75 -0.40 2.09
N HIS A 105 16.11 0.62 1.50
CA HIS A 105 16.35 2.04 1.85
C HIS A 105 15.37 2.60 2.88
N GLY A 106 14.52 1.76 3.45
CA GLY A 106 13.59 2.15 4.51
C GLY A 106 14.24 2.11 5.91
N PRO A 107 13.51 2.56 6.95
CA PRO A 107 14.05 2.74 8.30
C PRO A 107 14.55 1.45 8.97
N THR A 108 14.02 0.27 8.60
CA THR A 108 14.46 -1.03 9.15
C THR A 108 15.32 -1.83 8.17
N LEU A 109 15.60 -1.29 7.00
CA LEU A 109 16.35 -1.90 5.89
C LEU A 109 15.69 -3.17 5.32
N ALA A 110 14.46 -3.45 5.70
CA ALA A 110 13.65 -4.55 5.20
C ALA A 110 12.69 -4.06 4.11
N PHE A 111 12.41 -4.90 3.10
CA PHE A 111 11.43 -4.55 2.06
C PHE A 111 10.03 -4.30 2.62
N LYS A 112 9.75 -4.81 3.82
CA LYS A 112 8.50 -4.60 4.56
C LYS A 112 8.24 -3.14 4.91
N ASP A 113 9.26 -2.29 4.95
CA ASP A 113 9.10 -0.87 5.17
C ASP A 113 8.18 -0.22 4.11
N TYR A 114 8.29 -0.65 2.86
CA TYR A 114 7.49 -0.09 1.76
C TYR A 114 5.98 -0.19 1.98
N PRO A 115 5.41 -1.37 2.29
CA PRO A 115 3.99 -1.47 2.59
C PRO A 115 3.65 -1.00 4.00
N LEU A 116 4.43 -1.35 5.03
CA LEU A 116 4.00 -1.18 6.42
C LEU A 116 4.04 0.27 6.89
N GLN A 117 4.94 1.11 6.37
CA GLN A 117 4.92 2.54 6.67
C GLN A 117 3.62 3.22 6.18
N VAL A 118 3.07 2.79 5.06
CA VAL A 118 1.77 3.28 4.55
C VAL A 118 0.62 2.63 5.31
N VAL A 119 0.65 1.31 5.50
CA VAL A 119 -0.41 0.57 6.19
C VAL A 119 -0.62 1.08 7.62
N GLY A 120 0.44 1.34 8.38
CA GLY A 120 0.32 1.88 9.73
C GLY A 120 -0.45 3.21 9.77
N ARG A 121 -0.19 4.11 8.82
CA ARG A 121 -0.90 5.39 8.69
C ARG A 121 -2.35 5.24 8.27
N LEU A 122 -2.63 4.30 7.37
CA LEU A 122 -4.00 3.95 6.97
C LEU A 122 -4.82 3.41 8.15
N PHE A 123 -4.22 2.51 8.96
CA PHE A 123 -4.85 2.03 10.19
C PHE A 123 -5.17 3.15 11.16
N ASP A 124 -4.20 4.00 11.45
CA ASP A 124 -4.37 5.12 12.37
C ASP A 124 -5.48 6.09 11.89
N TYR A 125 -5.50 6.41 10.61
CA TYR A 125 -6.54 7.25 10.01
C TYR A 125 -7.94 6.64 10.15
N VAL A 126 -8.11 5.40 9.74
CA VAL A 126 -9.42 4.73 9.75
C VAL A 126 -9.92 4.52 11.18
N LEU A 127 -9.05 4.12 12.09
CA LEU A 127 -9.39 3.90 13.50
C LEU A 127 -9.78 5.21 14.20
N ARG A 128 -9.05 6.31 13.96
CA ARG A 128 -9.43 7.63 14.48
C ARG A 128 -10.79 8.07 13.95
N LYS A 129 -11.02 7.92 12.65
CA LYS A 129 -12.30 8.28 12.02
C LYS A 129 -13.48 7.50 12.59
N ARG A 130 -13.26 6.23 12.97
CA ARG A 130 -14.30 5.35 13.55
C ARG A 130 -14.40 5.45 15.07
N GLY A 131 -13.43 6.06 15.74
CA GLY A 131 -13.35 6.04 17.20
C GLY A 131 -13.08 4.65 17.78
N GLU A 132 -12.43 3.78 17.00
CA GLU A 132 -12.14 2.40 17.32
C GLU A 132 -10.69 2.20 17.75
N ARG A 133 -10.42 1.07 18.40
CA ARG A 133 -9.07 0.63 18.76
C ARG A 133 -8.90 -0.84 18.38
N VAL A 134 -7.71 -1.18 17.90
CA VAL A 134 -7.32 -2.56 17.62
C VAL A 134 -6.04 -2.90 18.37
N THR A 135 -5.86 -4.16 18.69
CA THR A 135 -4.59 -4.70 19.18
C THR A 135 -4.01 -5.56 18.07
N ILE A 136 -2.82 -5.23 17.61
CA ILE A 136 -2.10 -6.03 16.63
C ILE A 136 -1.25 -7.04 17.39
N ILE A 137 -1.47 -8.32 17.07
CA ILE A 137 -0.65 -9.42 17.58
C ILE A 137 -0.02 -10.10 16.37
N GLY A 138 1.30 -10.18 16.35
CA GLY A 138 2.04 -10.78 15.25
C GLY A 138 3.09 -11.76 15.73
N ALA A 139 3.33 -12.81 14.93
CA ALA A 139 4.49 -13.67 15.02
C ALA A 139 5.23 -13.60 13.68
N THR A 140 6.46 -13.15 13.70
CA THR A 140 7.23 -12.90 12.47
C THR A 140 8.63 -13.49 12.55
N SER A 141 9.26 -13.68 11.39
CA SER A 141 10.68 -14.09 11.30
C SER A 141 11.67 -12.96 11.60
N GLY A 142 11.17 -11.71 11.76
CA GLY A 142 12.00 -10.53 12.05
C GLY A 142 11.58 -9.31 11.23
N ASP A 143 11.65 -9.37 9.93
CA ASP A 143 11.46 -8.25 9.00
C ASP A 143 10.11 -7.52 9.19
N THR A 144 9.02 -8.28 9.24
CA THR A 144 7.68 -7.71 9.43
C THR A 144 7.49 -7.14 10.84
N GLY A 145 8.17 -7.71 11.84
CA GLY A 145 8.07 -7.24 13.22
C GLY A 145 8.91 -6.01 13.51
N SER A 146 9.90 -5.71 12.66
CA SER A 146 10.79 -4.54 12.78
C SER A 146 10.25 -3.33 12.03
N ALA A 147 9.54 -3.56 10.94
CA ALA A 147 8.92 -2.53 10.10
C ALA A 147 7.56 -2.12 10.66
#